data_585d536396c755819a045d1a093694db
#
_entry.id   585d536396c755819a045d1a093694db
#
_cell.length_a   1.000
_cell.length_b   1.000
_cell.length_c   1.000
_cell.angle_alpha   90.00
_cell.angle_beta   90.00
_cell.angle_gamma   90.00
#
_symmetry.space_group_name_H-M   'P 1'
#
loop_
_entity.id
_entity.type
_entity.pdbx_description
1 polymer ?
#
loop_
_entity_poly.entity_id
_entity_poly.type
_entity_poly.pdbx_seq_one_letter_code
_entity_poly.pdbx_strand_id
1 'polypeptide(L)'
;GDARNVTIFGQSGGGGKVSTLLATPSARGLFHKAIVQSGSMLRTMEQKYSRRIGSAVMEELGLNASQIDELQKVPYDKLLAAGEKAVAKMRVEADKEGVASFIFGWAPTVDGDVLPAQPFDPQAPVQSKDIPVMIGTTLHEFTASTYFPPLRSMTKEQVVEQIKKKYGERTDDFLKAFEQAYPGYQPKDLVDVDFIFRPGAVEQAKLKSAQQGAPVYMYMFAWESPVMDGILRSTHCMEIPFVFNNVVRHASMTGGGKAAQVLADKMSSAWLNFAR
;
A
#
# COMPACT_ATOMS: atom_id res chain seq x y z
N GLY A 1 -12.97 7.67 25.11
CA GLY A 1 -13.48 6.85 23.99
C GLY A 1 -14.18 5.59 24.51
N ASP A 2 -14.79 4.83 23.62
CA ASP A 2 -15.41 3.55 23.95
C ASP A 2 -14.45 2.42 23.56
N ALA A 3 -13.95 1.69 24.55
CA ALA A 3 -13.05 0.56 24.35
C ALA A 3 -13.71 -0.62 23.57
N ARG A 4 -15.04 -0.62 23.46
CA ARG A 4 -15.80 -1.62 22.70
C ARG A 4 -16.10 -1.18 21.26
N ASN A 5 -15.64 -0.01 20.86
CA ASN A 5 -15.80 0.51 19.49
C ASN A 5 -14.50 1.18 19.00
N VAL A 6 -13.46 0.39 18.88
CA VAL A 6 -12.15 0.83 18.39
C VAL A 6 -12.06 0.53 16.90
N THR A 7 -11.81 1.54 16.09
CA THR A 7 -11.51 1.40 14.66
C THR A 7 -10.03 1.70 14.43
N ILE A 8 -9.30 0.76 13.86
CA ILE A 8 -7.93 1.01 13.39
C ILE A 8 -7.94 1.38 11.91
N PHE A 9 -7.10 2.30 11.52
CA PHE A 9 -6.95 2.67 10.11
C PHE A 9 -5.53 3.10 9.79
N GLY A 10 -5.17 2.99 8.52
CA GLY A 10 -3.84 3.37 8.08
C GLY A 10 -3.74 3.47 6.57
N GLN A 11 -2.83 4.35 6.12
CA GLN A 11 -2.57 4.60 4.72
C GLN A 11 -1.16 4.10 4.35
N SER A 12 -1.00 3.56 3.14
CA SER A 12 0.29 3.05 2.62
C SER A 12 0.89 1.98 3.56
N GLY A 13 2.10 2.19 4.07
CA GLY A 13 2.68 1.33 5.09
C GLY A 13 1.83 1.19 6.36
N GLY A 14 1.02 2.22 6.70
CA GLY A 14 0.02 2.14 7.77
C GLY A 14 -1.10 1.15 7.43
N GLY A 15 -1.59 1.14 6.19
CA GLY A 15 -2.55 0.15 5.70
C GLY A 15 -1.99 -1.27 5.73
N GLY A 16 -0.70 -1.43 5.38
CA GLY A 16 0.01 -2.70 5.54
C GLY A 16 0.06 -3.19 6.98
N LYS A 17 0.28 -2.28 7.94
CA LYS A 17 0.22 -2.60 9.37
C LYS A 17 -1.19 -3.00 9.81
N VAL A 18 -2.24 -2.32 9.33
CA VAL A 18 -3.63 -2.71 9.59
C VAL A 18 -3.92 -4.10 9.05
N SER A 19 -3.51 -4.40 7.80
CA SER A 19 -3.64 -5.74 7.21
C SER A 19 -2.93 -6.80 8.05
N THR A 20 -1.73 -6.49 8.56
CA THR A 20 -0.96 -7.39 9.44
C THR A 20 -1.67 -7.61 10.77
N LEU A 21 -2.19 -6.55 11.41
CA LEU A 21 -2.91 -6.66 12.68
C LEU A 21 -4.19 -7.51 12.58
N LEU A 22 -4.87 -7.48 11.43
CA LEU A 22 -6.00 -8.39 11.15
C LEU A 22 -5.57 -9.87 11.19
N ALA A 23 -4.29 -10.16 10.92
CA ALA A 23 -3.71 -11.50 10.92
C ALA A 23 -2.95 -11.86 12.20
N THR A 24 -2.80 -10.92 13.13
CA THR A 24 -2.03 -11.08 14.38
C THR A 24 -2.93 -11.61 15.50
N PRO A 25 -2.75 -12.84 16.01
CA PRO A 25 -3.61 -13.41 17.03
C PRO A 25 -3.69 -12.60 18.32
N SER A 26 -2.55 -12.04 18.77
CA SER A 26 -2.48 -11.22 19.98
C SER A 26 -3.20 -9.86 19.86
N ALA A 27 -3.56 -9.44 18.64
CA ALA A 27 -4.35 -8.23 18.40
C ALA A 27 -5.88 -8.50 18.45
N ARG A 28 -6.30 -9.76 18.58
CA ARG A 28 -7.72 -10.12 18.62
C ARG A 28 -8.42 -9.46 19.82
N GLY A 29 -9.53 -8.79 19.53
CA GLY A 29 -10.33 -8.10 20.55
C GLY A 29 -9.83 -6.71 20.94
N LEU A 30 -8.67 -6.26 20.42
CA LEU A 30 -8.15 -4.91 20.67
C LEU A 30 -8.78 -3.85 19.74
N PHE A 31 -9.38 -4.27 18.65
CA PHE A 31 -10.13 -3.41 17.72
C PHE A 31 -11.33 -4.14 17.15
N HIS A 32 -12.30 -3.38 16.64
CA HIS A 32 -13.62 -3.85 16.22
C HIS A 32 -13.91 -3.58 14.75
N LYS A 33 -13.18 -2.68 14.11
CA LYS A 33 -13.30 -2.31 12.70
C LYS A 33 -11.92 -1.94 12.15
N ALA A 34 -11.72 -2.08 10.85
CA ALA A 34 -10.45 -1.76 10.21
C ALA A 34 -10.64 -1.05 8.88
N ILE A 35 -9.77 -0.07 8.57
CA ILE A 35 -9.73 0.62 7.27
C ILE A 35 -8.32 0.53 6.71
N VAL A 36 -8.20 -0.02 5.50
CA VAL A 36 -6.95 -0.18 4.77
C VAL A 36 -6.94 0.76 3.57
N GLN A 37 -6.12 1.80 3.64
CA GLN A 37 -6.00 2.81 2.59
C GLN A 37 -4.70 2.59 1.82
N SER A 38 -4.78 2.17 0.57
CA SER A 38 -3.61 1.97 -0.32
C SER A 38 -2.48 1.19 0.36
N GLY A 39 -2.82 0.07 1.02
CA GLY A 39 -1.85 -0.67 1.84
C GLY A 39 -2.23 -2.13 2.06
N SER A 40 -3.03 -2.73 1.17
CA SER A 40 -3.39 -4.14 1.26
C SER A 40 -2.16 -5.03 1.24
N MET A 41 -1.90 -5.72 2.34
CA MET A 41 -0.75 -6.61 2.50
C MET A 41 -1.24 -8.06 2.54
N LEU A 42 -1.15 -8.76 1.41
CA LEU A 42 -1.51 -10.18 1.31
C LEU A 42 -0.38 -11.06 1.84
N ARG A 43 0.84 -10.68 1.52
CA ARG A 43 2.08 -11.34 1.94
C ARG A 43 3.05 -10.32 2.50
N THR A 44 3.86 -10.76 3.45
CA THR A 44 4.94 -9.98 4.03
C THR A 44 6.22 -10.81 4.12
N MET A 45 7.26 -10.25 4.72
CA MET A 45 8.58 -10.86 4.78
C MET A 45 8.56 -12.21 5.51
N GLU A 46 9.23 -13.19 4.95
CA GLU A 46 9.51 -14.45 5.64
C GLU A 46 10.71 -14.31 6.58
N GLN A 47 10.71 -15.04 7.68
CA GLN A 47 11.74 -14.97 8.72
C GLN A 47 13.17 -15.18 8.17
N LYS A 48 13.33 -16.05 7.17
CA LYS A 48 14.64 -16.29 6.54
C LYS A 48 15.27 -15.01 5.96
N TYR A 49 14.47 -14.13 5.37
CA TYR A 49 14.94 -12.87 4.79
C TYR A 49 15.19 -11.82 5.87
N SER A 50 14.31 -11.73 6.87
CA SER A 50 14.51 -10.85 8.02
C SER A 50 15.82 -11.19 8.76
N ARG A 51 16.12 -12.48 8.96
CA ARG A 51 17.38 -12.92 9.56
C ARG A 51 18.61 -12.53 8.73
N ARG A 52 18.52 -12.64 7.40
CA ARG A 52 19.61 -12.19 6.51
C ARG A 52 19.89 -10.70 6.66
N ILE A 53 18.83 -9.86 6.69
CA ILE A 53 18.99 -8.41 6.93
C ILE A 53 19.62 -8.18 8.31
N GLY A 54 19.11 -8.81 9.35
CA GLY A 54 19.65 -8.67 10.71
C GLY A 54 21.12 -9.06 10.81
N SER A 55 21.51 -10.18 10.19
CA SER A 55 22.92 -10.61 10.14
C SER A 55 23.80 -9.59 9.39
N ALA A 56 23.32 -9.05 8.29
CA ALA A 56 24.04 -8.03 7.52
C ALA A 56 24.19 -6.71 8.29
N VAL A 57 23.19 -6.30 9.09
CA VAL A 57 23.31 -5.15 9.99
C VAL A 57 24.39 -5.38 11.04
N MET A 58 24.38 -6.55 11.67
CA MET A 58 25.41 -6.91 12.66
C MET A 58 26.81 -6.88 12.06
N GLU A 59 26.98 -7.42 10.85
CA GLU A 59 28.25 -7.41 10.10
C GLU A 59 28.72 -5.97 9.82
N GLU A 60 27.84 -5.10 9.34
CA GLU A 60 28.15 -3.69 9.07
C GLU A 60 28.58 -2.91 10.33
N LEU A 61 28.11 -3.33 11.50
CA LEU A 61 28.46 -2.74 12.79
C LEU A 61 29.68 -3.41 13.45
N GLY A 62 30.24 -4.45 12.85
CA GLY A 62 31.33 -5.23 13.44
C GLY A 62 30.91 -6.04 14.66
N LEU A 63 29.61 -6.40 14.77
CA LEU A 63 29.04 -7.16 15.87
C LEU A 63 28.76 -8.60 15.44
N ASN A 64 28.80 -9.51 16.38
CA ASN A 64 28.39 -10.90 16.19
C ASN A 64 27.07 -11.21 16.94
N ALA A 65 26.50 -12.39 16.68
CA ALA A 65 25.18 -12.76 17.21
C ALA A 65 25.10 -12.76 18.75
N SER A 66 26.20 -13.00 19.48
CA SER A 66 26.21 -12.94 20.95
C SER A 66 26.20 -11.51 21.51
N GLN A 67 26.37 -10.52 20.64
CA GLN A 67 26.42 -9.10 20.99
C GLN A 67 25.15 -8.35 20.58
N ILE A 68 24.03 -9.04 20.37
CA ILE A 68 22.79 -8.45 19.86
C ILE A 68 22.30 -7.28 20.77
N ASP A 69 22.51 -7.36 22.07
CA ASP A 69 22.13 -6.31 23.00
C ASP A 69 22.94 -5.01 22.83
N GLU A 70 24.13 -5.09 22.22
CA GLU A 70 24.94 -3.91 21.92
C GLU A 70 24.26 -3.01 20.86
N LEU A 71 23.33 -3.53 20.05
CA LEU A 71 22.54 -2.71 19.12
C LEU A 71 21.80 -1.57 19.81
N GLN A 72 21.35 -1.77 21.06
CA GLN A 72 20.66 -0.74 21.84
C GLN A 72 21.57 0.43 22.25
N LYS A 73 22.89 0.23 22.20
CA LYS A 73 23.89 1.26 22.53
C LYS A 73 24.44 1.96 21.30
N VAL A 74 24.13 1.46 20.10
CA VAL A 74 24.59 2.06 18.83
C VAL A 74 23.84 3.39 18.61
N PRO A 75 24.54 4.49 18.33
CA PRO A 75 23.89 5.75 17.95
C PRO A 75 22.96 5.56 16.74
N TYR A 76 21.81 6.23 16.77
CA TYR A 76 20.74 6.04 15.78
C TYR A 76 21.21 6.24 14.34
N ASP A 77 21.99 7.26 14.06
CA ASP A 77 22.55 7.57 12.74
C ASP A 77 23.44 6.44 12.21
N LYS A 78 24.25 5.82 13.07
CA LYS A 78 25.08 4.66 12.71
C LYS A 78 24.23 3.43 12.45
N LEU A 79 23.25 3.17 13.30
CA LEU A 79 22.34 2.05 13.12
C LEU A 79 21.52 2.19 11.83
N LEU A 80 21.04 3.40 11.53
CA LEU A 80 20.32 3.69 10.31
C LEU A 80 21.20 3.43 9.07
N ALA A 81 22.42 3.98 9.06
CA ALA A 81 23.35 3.80 7.95
C ALA A 81 23.73 2.32 7.72
N ALA A 82 23.95 1.55 8.80
CA ALA A 82 24.19 0.12 8.72
C ALA A 82 22.96 -0.62 8.15
N GLY A 83 21.76 -0.25 8.57
CA GLY A 83 20.51 -0.80 8.08
C GLY A 83 20.29 -0.55 6.59
N GLU A 84 20.54 0.67 6.11
CA GLU A 84 20.43 1.03 4.69
C GLU A 84 21.39 0.22 3.83
N LYS A 85 22.66 0.09 4.25
CA LYS A 85 23.68 -0.73 3.57
C LYS A 85 23.30 -2.20 3.54
N ALA A 86 22.84 -2.74 4.68
CA ALA A 86 22.42 -4.13 4.79
C ALA A 86 21.27 -4.44 3.83
N VAL A 87 20.24 -3.59 3.79
CA VAL A 87 19.11 -3.76 2.86
C VAL A 87 19.56 -3.65 1.41
N ALA A 88 20.42 -2.69 1.07
CA ALA A 88 20.96 -2.54 -0.28
C ALA A 88 21.75 -3.78 -0.71
N LYS A 89 22.61 -4.32 0.15
CA LYS A 89 23.37 -5.57 -0.06
C LYS A 89 22.43 -6.74 -0.32
N MET A 90 21.41 -6.92 0.52
CA MET A 90 20.44 -8.02 0.39
C MET A 90 19.62 -7.93 -0.89
N ARG A 91 19.26 -6.73 -1.36
CA ARG A 91 18.56 -6.53 -2.64
C ARG A 91 19.40 -6.99 -3.83
N VAL A 92 20.67 -6.62 -3.85
CA VAL A 92 21.61 -7.06 -4.91
C VAL A 92 21.79 -8.57 -4.92
N GLU A 93 21.85 -9.21 -3.75
CA GLU A 93 21.92 -10.66 -3.63
C GLU A 93 20.63 -11.34 -4.08
N ALA A 94 19.47 -10.78 -3.70
CA ALA A 94 18.17 -11.27 -4.11
C ALA A 94 17.98 -11.26 -5.63
N ASP A 95 18.39 -10.18 -6.29
CA ASP A 95 18.31 -10.07 -7.76
C ASP A 95 19.16 -11.19 -8.44
N LYS A 96 20.33 -11.53 -7.89
CA LYS A 96 21.16 -12.63 -8.38
C LYS A 96 20.51 -14.01 -8.14
N GLU A 97 19.75 -14.15 -7.07
CA GLU A 97 19.04 -15.38 -6.69
C GLU A 97 17.68 -15.50 -7.42
N GLY A 98 17.27 -14.50 -8.23
CA GLY A 98 15.95 -14.44 -8.85
C GLY A 98 14.82 -14.23 -7.85
N VAL A 99 15.12 -13.71 -6.68
CA VAL A 99 14.14 -13.35 -5.64
C VAL A 99 13.76 -11.88 -5.82
N ALA A 100 12.47 -11.57 -5.72
CA ALA A 100 11.98 -10.20 -5.86
C ALA A 100 12.63 -9.28 -4.80
N SER A 101 13.48 -8.37 -5.23
CA SER A 101 14.29 -7.52 -4.35
C SER A 101 13.48 -6.58 -3.46
N PHE A 102 12.26 -6.23 -3.86
CA PHE A 102 11.35 -5.39 -3.05
C PHE A 102 10.89 -6.07 -1.74
N ILE A 103 11.04 -7.40 -1.61
CA ILE A 103 10.76 -8.13 -0.36
C ILE A 103 11.72 -7.67 0.76
N PHE A 104 12.95 -7.26 0.39
CA PHE A 104 13.93 -6.83 1.38
C PHE A 104 13.72 -5.37 1.78
N GLY A 105 13.39 -5.18 3.04
CA GLY A 105 13.14 -3.89 3.65
C GLY A 105 12.71 -4.04 5.12
N TRP A 106 12.31 -2.95 5.75
CA TRP A 106 11.77 -2.97 7.10
C TRP A 106 10.26 -3.19 7.03
N ALA A 107 9.83 -4.43 7.22
CA ALA A 107 8.44 -4.85 7.11
C ALA A 107 8.09 -5.83 8.25
N PRO A 108 6.78 -6.00 8.56
CA PRO A 108 6.34 -7.10 9.40
C PRO A 108 6.87 -8.43 8.89
N THR A 109 7.21 -9.33 9.79
CA THR A 109 7.83 -10.62 9.45
C THR A 109 6.95 -11.76 9.94
N VAL A 110 6.74 -12.77 9.09
CA VAL A 110 6.15 -14.04 9.51
C VAL A 110 7.21 -14.78 10.36
N ASP A 111 7.01 -14.76 11.67
CA ASP A 111 7.96 -15.31 12.65
C ASP A 111 7.49 -16.65 13.25
N GLY A 112 6.23 -17.02 12.98
CA GLY A 112 5.63 -18.25 13.52
C GLY A 112 5.01 -18.09 14.91
N ASP A 113 5.13 -16.92 15.53
CA ASP A 113 4.64 -16.60 16.89
C ASP A 113 3.69 -15.40 16.84
N VAL A 114 4.20 -14.18 16.75
CA VAL A 114 3.37 -12.96 16.69
C VAL A 114 2.58 -12.88 15.40
N LEU A 115 3.21 -13.20 14.28
CA LEU A 115 2.58 -13.35 12.97
C LEU A 115 2.81 -14.77 12.47
N PRO A 116 1.91 -15.73 12.78
CA PRO A 116 2.16 -17.14 12.53
C PRO A 116 2.11 -17.56 11.07
N ALA A 117 1.44 -16.79 10.21
CA ALA A 117 1.28 -17.07 8.78
C ALA A 117 1.20 -15.77 7.97
N GLN A 118 1.22 -15.90 6.63
CA GLN A 118 0.99 -14.76 5.75
C GLN A 118 -0.36 -14.09 6.03
N PRO A 119 -0.44 -12.75 6.00
CA PRO A 119 -1.65 -12.02 6.44
C PRO A 119 -2.93 -12.42 5.70
N PHE A 120 -2.88 -12.54 4.37
CA PHE A 120 -4.04 -12.86 3.54
C PHE A 120 -3.73 -13.88 2.43
N ASP A 121 -2.76 -14.73 2.59
CA ASP A 121 -2.40 -15.75 1.62
C ASP A 121 -2.21 -17.12 2.29
N PRO A 122 -2.89 -18.18 1.84
CA PRO A 122 -3.81 -18.25 0.69
C PRO A 122 -5.24 -17.81 0.99
N GLN A 123 -5.56 -17.40 2.21
CA GLN A 123 -6.91 -17.03 2.65
C GLN A 123 -6.89 -15.95 3.71
N ALA A 124 -8.03 -15.28 3.90
CA ALA A 124 -8.17 -14.30 4.97
C ALA A 124 -8.02 -14.96 6.36
N PRO A 125 -7.36 -14.28 7.33
CA PRO A 125 -7.13 -14.83 8.66
C PRO A 125 -8.43 -15.03 9.42
N VAL A 126 -8.61 -16.19 10.05
CA VAL A 126 -9.86 -16.59 10.72
C VAL A 126 -10.29 -15.56 11.78
N GLN A 127 -9.36 -15.00 12.52
CA GLN A 127 -9.65 -14.00 13.55
C GLN A 127 -10.21 -12.67 13.02
N SER A 128 -10.08 -12.40 11.72
CA SER A 128 -10.66 -11.21 11.09
C SER A 128 -12.13 -11.40 10.67
N LYS A 129 -12.69 -12.62 10.75
CA LYS A 129 -13.99 -12.95 10.18
C LYS A 129 -15.10 -11.98 10.56
N ASP A 130 -15.18 -11.62 11.84
CA ASP A 130 -16.25 -10.80 12.39
C ASP A 130 -15.88 -9.31 12.49
N ILE A 131 -14.78 -8.90 11.88
CA ILE A 131 -14.33 -7.51 11.84
C ILE A 131 -14.74 -6.89 10.49
N PRO A 132 -15.63 -5.89 10.47
CA PRO A 132 -15.89 -5.11 9.26
C PRO A 132 -14.62 -4.44 8.75
N VAL A 133 -14.42 -4.48 7.42
CA VAL A 133 -13.24 -3.88 6.79
C VAL A 133 -13.65 -2.97 5.65
N MET A 134 -13.06 -1.78 5.60
CA MET A 134 -13.12 -0.90 4.44
C MET A 134 -11.74 -0.86 3.78
N ILE A 135 -11.68 -1.14 2.48
CA ILE A 135 -10.44 -1.23 1.71
C ILE A 135 -10.55 -0.31 0.51
N GLY A 136 -9.51 0.46 0.23
CA GLY A 136 -9.51 1.29 -0.96
C GLY A 136 -8.16 1.74 -1.43
N THR A 137 -8.15 2.35 -2.61
CA THR A 137 -6.97 2.90 -3.27
C THR A 137 -7.30 4.22 -3.92
N THR A 138 -6.29 5.00 -4.23
CA THR A 138 -6.45 6.11 -5.18
C THR A 138 -6.46 5.58 -6.62
N LEU A 139 -6.97 6.37 -7.56
CA LEU A 139 -7.09 5.96 -8.97
C LEU A 139 -5.71 5.75 -9.63
N HIS A 140 -4.76 6.63 -9.34
CA HIS A 140 -3.46 6.66 -10.02
C HIS A 140 -2.28 6.25 -9.13
N GLU A 141 -2.43 6.32 -7.80
CA GLU A 141 -1.38 6.02 -6.81
C GLU A 141 -0.04 6.68 -7.16
N PHE A 142 1.01 5.94 -7.38
CA PHE A 142 2.28 6.48 -7.89
C PHE A 142 2.15 6.80 -9.36
N THR A 143 1.59 7.97 -9.68
CA THR A 143 1.38 8.47 -11.03
C THR A 143 2.69 8.47 -11.82
N ALA A 144 2.90 7.47 -12.67
CA ALA A 144 4.17 7.25 -13.34
C ALA A 144 4.62 8.47 -14.15
N SER A 145 3.68 9.13 -14.84
CA SER A 145 3.94 10.33 -15.63
C SER A 145 4.36 11.54 -14.79
N THR A 146 4.09 11.55 -13.49
CA THR A 146 4.55 12.59 -12.57
C THR A 146 6.03 12.41 -12.23
N TYR A 147 6.44 11.17 -11.94
CA TYR A 147 7.81 10.85 -11.57
C TYR A 147 8.76 10.74 -12.78
N PHE A 148 8.20 10.38 -13.95
CA PHE A 148 8.94 10.24 -15.21
C PHE A 148 8.32 11.11 -16.30
N PRO A 149 8.64 12.43 -16.33
CA PRO A 149 8.04 13.39 -17.25
C PRO A 149 8.02 12.98 -18.73
N PRO A 150 9.01 12.25 -19.28
CA PRO A 150 8.97 11.78 -20.66
C PRO A 150 7.72 10.94 -21.00
N LEU A 151 7.12 10.26 -20.02
CA LEU A 151 5.90 9.48 -20.25
C LEU A 151 4.69 10.33 -20.67
N ARG A 152 4.69 11.63 -20.32
CA ARG A 152 3.59 12.56 -20.68
C ARG A 152 3.50 12.87 -22.17
N SER A 153 4.63 12.80 -22.86
CA SER A 153 4.75 13.10 -24.28
C SER A 153 4.78 11.87 -25.18
N MET A 154 4.61 10.68 -24.62
CA MET A 154 4.58 9.44 -25.39
C MET A 154 3.37 9.38 -26.31
N THR A 155 3.59 8.90 -27.53
CA THR A 155 2.50 8.59 -28.46
C THR A 155 1.76 7.33 -28.00
N LYS A 156 0.56 7.11 -28.55
CA LYS A 156 -0.24 5.90 -28.26
C LYS A 156 0.56 4.63 -28.56
N GLU A 157 1.27 4.61 -29.67
CA GLU A 157 2.07 3.47 -30.12
C GLU A 157 3.21 3.16 -29.15
N GLN A 158 3.90 4.21 -28.66
CA GLN A 158 4.98 4.07 -27.67
C GLN A 158 4.46 3.53 -26.33
N VAL A 159 3.29 3.99 -25.88
CA VAL A 159 2.66 3.50 -24.66
C VAL A 159 2.20 2.06 -24.84
N VAL A 160 1.56 1.72 -25.96
CA VAL A 160 1.12 0.34 -26.25
C VAL A 160 2.31 -0.62 -26.26
N GLU A 161 3.46 -0.22 -26.80
CA GLU A 161 4.66 -1.05 -26.78
C GLU A 161 5.17 -1.31 -25.33
N GLN A 162 5.05 -0.33 -24.44
CA GLN A 162 5.36 -0.56 -23.02
C GLN A 162 4.36 -1.50 -22.34
N ILE A 163 3.08 -1.33 -22.62
CA ILE A 163 2.02 -2.22 -22.13
C ILE A 163 2.26 -3.64 -22.61
N LYS A 164 2.65 -3.81 -23.88
CA LYS A 164 2.96 -5.11 -24.47
C LYS A 164 4.12 -5.82 -23.78
N LYS A 165 5.18 -5.09 -23.40
CA LYS A 165 6.28 -5.65 -22.60
C LYS A 165 5.80 -6.18 -21.25
N LYS A 166 4.77 -5.56 -20.67
CA LYS A 166 4.23 -5.93 -19.35
C LYS A 166 3.20 -7.06 -19.42
N TYR A 167 2.31 -7.04 -20.40
CA TYR A 167 1.16 -7.95 -20.47
C TYR A 167 1.30 -9.04 -21.54
N GLY A 168 2.29 -8.93 -22.46
CA GLY A 168 2.52 -9.92 -23.51
C GLY A 168 1.26 -10.13 -24.37
N GLU A 169 0.86 -11.38 -24.50
CA GLU A 169 -0.34 -11.78 -25.27
C GLU A 169 -1.66 -11.21 -24.74
N ARG A 170 -1.70 -10.78 -23.48
CA ARG A 170 -2.89 -10.18 -22.87
C ARG A 170 -3.04 -8.68 -23.10
N THR A 171 -2.18 -8.09 -23.94
CA THR A 171 -2.18 -6.64 -24.22
C THR A 171 -3.52 -6.18 -24.79
N ASP A 172 -4.05 -6.87 -25.77
CA ASP A 172 -5.30 -6.48 -26.44
C ASP A 172 -6.51 -6.57 -25.49
N ASP A 173 -6.55 -7.60 -24.64
CA ASP A 173 -7.58 -7.74 -23.61
C ASP A 173 -7.51 -6.58 -22.62
N PHE A 174 -6.30 -6.21 -22.20
CA PHE A 174 -6.09 -5.07 -21.31
C PHE A 174 -6.54 -3.75 -21.93
N LEU A 175 -6.12 -3.47 -23.18
CA LEU A 175 -6.49 -2.24 -23.87
C LEU A 175 -7.99 -2.13 -24.08
N LYS A 176 -8.64 -3.22 -24.48
CA LYS A 176 -10.11 -3.29 -24.65
C LYS A 176 -10.84 -3.05 -23.33
N ALA A 177 -10.41 -3.69 -22.25
CA ALA A 177 -11.01 -3.50 -20.93
C ALA A 177 -10.79 -2.07 -20.42
N PHE A 178 -9.62 -1.49 -20.67
CA PHE A 178 -9.30 -0.12 -20.30
C PHE A 178 -10.17 0.90 -21.02
N GLU A 179 -10.33 0.75 -22.35
CA GLU A 179 -11.19 1.63 -23.16
C GLU A 179 -12.66 1.55 -22.75
N GLN A 180 -13.14 0.37 -22.38
CA GLN A 180 -14.50 0.21 -21.85
C GLN A 180 -14.68 0.89 -20.49
N ALA A 181 -13.66 0.85 -19.62
CA ALA A 181 -13.71 1.46 -18.30
C ALA A 181 -13.51 2.98 -18.34
N TYR A 182 -12.72 3.47 -19.29
CA TYR A 182 -12.32 4.87 -19.41
C TYR A 182 -12.45 5.37 -20.87
N PRO A 183 -13.68 5.56 -21.37
CA PRO A 183 -13.88 6.03 -22.74
C PRO A 183 -13.20 7.38 -22.98
N GLY A 184 -12.46 7.50 -24.07
CA GLY A 184 -11.76 8.73 -24.44
C GLY A 184 -10.46 9.00 -23.68
N TYR A 185 -9.89 7.99 -23.06
CA TYR A 185 -8.59 8.09 -22.37
C TYR A 185 -7.47 8.61 -23.28
N GLN A 186 -6.50 9.28 -22.68
CA GLN A 186 -5.28 9.71 -23.32
C GLN A 186 -4.18 8.65 -23.16
N PRO A 187 -3.14 8.61 -24.02
CA PRO A 187 -2.05 7.63 -23.90
C PRO A 187 -1.42 7.59 -22.49
N LYS A 188 -1.23 8.77 -21.87
CA LYS A 188 -0.70 8.87 -20.50
C LYS A 188 -1.54 8.14 -19.45
N ASP A 189 -2.85 8.01 -19.67
CA ASP A 189 -3.75 7.35 -18.71
C ASP A 189 -3.42 5.87 -18.58
N LEU A 190 -2.95 5.24 -19.67
CA LEU A 190 -2.50 3.84 -19.65
C LEU A 190 -1.24 3.61 -18.82
N VAL A 191 -0.31 4.58 -18.79
CA VAL A 191 0.92 4.46 -17.96
C VAL A 191 0.68 4.84 -16.51
N ASP A 192 -0.35 5.61 -16.24
CA ASP A 192 -0.70 6.07 -14.90
C ASP A 192 -1.64 5.12 -14.14
N VAL A 193 -2.05 4.01 -14.76
CA VAL A 193 -2.88 3.00 -14.08
C VAL A 193 -2.13 2.40 -12.88
N ASP A 194 -2.81 2.34 -11.75
CA ASP A 194 -2.26 1.67 -10.57
C ASP A 194 -2.18 0.15 -10.75
N PHE A 195 -0.97 -0.37 -10.71
CA PHE A 195 -0.66 -1.80 -10.74
C PHE A 195 -0.10 -2.31 -9.41
N ILE A 196 0.09 -1.43 -8.45
CA ILE A 196 0.80 -1.72 -7.20
C ILE A 196 -0.20 -2.04 -6.10
N PHE A 197 -1.16 -1.17 -5.85
CA PHE A 197 -2.05 -1.27 -4.70
C PHE A 197 -3.41 -1.90 -5.03
N ARG A 198 -4.03 -1.51 -6.15
CA ARG A 198 -5.39 -1.96 -6.48
C ARG A 198 -5.53 -3.47 -6.65
N PRO A 199 -4.62 -4.19 -7.34
CA PRO A 199 -4.73 -5.64 -7.44
C PRO A 199 -4.75 -6.32 -6.08
N GLY A 200 -3.86 -5.90 -5.17
CA GLY A 200 -3.82 -6.40 -3.79
C GLY A 200 -5.07 -6.04 -2.99
N ALA A 201 -5.59 -4.81 -3.16
CA ALA A 201 -6.82 -4.37 -2.48
C ALA A 201 -8.04 -5.18 -2.91
N VAL A 202 -8.20 -5.43 -4.22
CA VAL A 202 -9.28 -6.27 -4.76
C VAL A 202 -9.18 -7.69 -4.24
N GLU A 203 -7.99 -8.28 -4.25
CA GLU A 203 -7.78 -9.64 -3.76
C GLU A 203 -8.02 -9.75 -2.25
N GLN A 204 -7.53 -8.82 -1.45
CA GLN A 204 -7.80 -8.78 -0.01
C GLN A 204 -9.30 -8.71 0.28
N ALA A 205 -10.03 -7.87 -0.48
CA ALA A 205 -11.49 -7.74 -0.33
C ALA A 205 -12.22 -9.05 -0.68
N LYS A 206 -11.81 -9.74 -1.77
CA LYS A 206 -12.36 -11.03 -2.17
C LYS A 206 -12.12 -12.09 -1.10
N LEU A 207 -10.89 -12.24 -0.63
CA LEU A 207 -10.53 -13.22 0.40
C LEU A 207 -11.29 -12.95 1.70
N LYS A 208 -11.40 -11.68 2.10
CA LYS A 208 -12.17 -11.29 3.29
C LYS A 208 -13.67 -11.57 3.12
N SER A 209 -14.25 -11.26 1.97
CA SER A 209 -15.66 -11.52 1.66
C SER A 209 -15.97 -13.02 1.62
N ALA A 210 -15.03 -13.85 1.16
CA ALA A 210 -15.18 -15.31 1.13
C ALA A 210 -15.35 -15.93 2.52
N GLN A 211 -14.98 -15.23 3.59
CA GLN A 211 -15.24 -15.69 4.97
C GLN A 211 -16.73 -15.71 5.36
N GLN A 212 -17.61 -15.04 4.58
CA GLN A 212 -19.05 -14.93 4.89
C GLN A 212 -19.31 -14.48 6.34
N GLY A 213 -18.51 -13.50 6.81
CA GLY A 213 -18.62 -12.89 8.13
C GLY A 213 -19.03 -11.41 8.03
N ALA A 214 -18.35 -10.56 8.76
CA ALA A 214 -18.60 -9.12 8.74
C ALA A 214 -18.43 -8.50 7.36
N PRO A 215 -19.14 -7.39 7.05
CA PRO A 215 -19.15 -6.79 5.72
C PRO A 215 -17.79 -6.24 5.30
N VAL A 216 -17.55 -6.26 3.98
CA VAL A 216 -16.40 -5.66 3.33
C VAL A 216 -16.88 -4.55 2.40
N TYR A 217 -16.29 -3.37 2.56
CA TYR A 217 -16.56 -2.22 1.71
C TYR A 217 -15.32 -1.90 0.89
N MET A 218 -15.52 -1.54 -0.38
CA MET A 218 -14.43 -1.06 -1.23
C MET A 218 -14.72 0.36 -1.72
N TYR A 219 -13.65 1.17 -1.81
CA TYR A 219 -13.71 2.47 -2.47
C TYR A 219 -12.54 2.65 -3.44
N MET A 220 -12.72 3.54 -4.39
CA MET A 220 -11.66 4.09 -5.23
C MET A 220 -11.76 5.61 -5.19
N PHE A 221 -10.70 6.26 -4.74
CA PHE A 221 -10.61 7.71 -4.71
C PHE A 221 -10.14 8.22 -6.06
N ALA A 222 -10.98 9.02 -6.72
CA ALA A 222 -10.78 9.46 -8.09
C ALA A 222 -10.76 10.99 -8.27
N TRP A 223 -10.48 11.75 -7.20
CA TRP A 223 -10.29 13.19 -7.31
C TRP A 223 -9.01 13.49 -8.06
N GLU A 224 -9.12 14.11 -9.23
CA GLU A 224 -7.96 14.61 -9.96
C GLU A 224 -7.66 16.04 -9.52
N SER A 225 -6.50 16.23 -8.92
CA SER A 225 -6.07 17.54 -8.45
C SER A 225 -5.84 18.50 -9.61
N PRO A 226 -6.38 19.73 -9.57
CA PRO A 226 -6.07 20.74 -10.57
C PRO A 226 -4.68 21.36 -10.43
N VAL A 227 -3.95 21.02 -9.37
CA VAL A 227 -2.63 21.60 -9.08
C VAL A 227 -1.61 21.21 -10.15
N MET A 228 -0.74 22.14 -10.51
CA MET A 228 0.28 21.94 -11.54
C MET A 228 -0.31 21.43 -12.88
N ASP A 229 -1.38 22.07 -13.33
CA ASP A 229 -2.10 21.71 -14.57
C ASP A 229 -2.58 20.25 -14.59
N GLY A 230 -2.98 19.73 -13.42
CA GLY A 230 -3.52 18.38 -13.30
C GLY A 230 -2.47 17.26 -13.27
N ILE A 231 -1.19 17.58 -13.20
CA ILE A 231 -0.10 16.59 -13.22
C ILE A 231 -0.17 15.62 -12.04
N LEU A 232 -0.63 16.09 -10.88
CA LEU A 232 -0.70 15.26 -9.68
C LEU A 232 -1.78 14.17 -9.77
N ARG A 233 -2.84 14.40 -10.53
CA ARG A 233 -3.97 13.47 -10.69
C ARG A 233 -4.52 13.00 -9.32
N SER A 234 -4.98 11.76 -9.21
CA SER A 234 -5.31 11.11 -7.93
C SER A 234 -4.11 10.36 -7.39
N THR A 235 -3.05 11.09 -7.01
CA THR A 235 -1.80 10.48 -6.55
C THR A 235 -1.92 9.86 -5.16
N HIS A 236 -0.94 9.07 -4.80
CA HIS A 236 -0.83 8.42 -3.48
C HIS A 236 -0.96 9.42 -2.33
N CYS A 237 -1.68 9.07 -1.28
CA CYS A 237 -1.99 9.92 -0.11
C CYS A 237 -2.96 11.08 -0.38
N MET A 238 -3.42 11.29 -1.62
CA MET A 238 -4.31 12.41 -1.96
C MET A 238 -5.64 12.38 -1.19
N GLU A 239 -6.14 11.20 -0.83
CA GLU A 239 -7.40 11.03 -0.11
C GLU A 239 -7.33 11.46 1.35
N ILE A 240 -6.14 11.51 1.96
CA ILE A 240 -5.97 11.81 3.39
C ILE A 240 -6.60 13.15 3.78
N PRO A 241 -6.32 14.28 3.10
CA PRO A 241 -6.98 15.55 3.41
C PRO A 241 -8.50 15.53 3.29
N PHE A 242 -9.04 14.67 2.42
CA PHE A 242 -10.48 14.51 2.26
C PHE A 242 -11.09 13.71 3.41
N VAL A 243 -10.43 12.64 3.84
CA VAL A 243 -10.84 11.85 5.00
C VAL A 243 -10.86 12.69 6.28
N PHE A 244 -9.83 13.52 6.48
CA PHE A 244 -9.73 14.40 7.65
C PHE A 244 -10.45 15.76 7.49
N ASN A 245 -11.15 15.98 6.39
CA ASN A 245 -11.89 17.20 6.09
C ASN A 245 -11.05 18.49 6.25
N ASN A 246 -9.81 18.44 5.77
CA ASN A 246 -8.87 19.55 5.88
C ASN A 246 -8.21 19.94 4.54
N VAL A 247 -8.93 19.75 3.43
CA VAL A 247 -8.45 19.97 2.06
C VAL A 247 -7.92 21.39 1.82
N VAL A 248 -8.46 22.40 2.50
CA VAL A 248 -8.01 23.79 2.38
C VAL A 248 -6.57 23.94 2.92
N ARG A 249 -6.23 23.24 3.99
CA ARG A 249 -4.87 23.26 4.56
C ARG A 249 -3.84 22.56 3.65
N HIS A 250 -4.32 21.73 2.74
CA HIS A 250 -3.53 20.97 1.78
C HIS A 250 -3.82 21.40 0.34
N ALA A 251 -4.17 22.68 0.12
CA ALA A 251 -4.53 23.21 -1.18
C ALA A 251 -3.42 23.06 -2.23
N SER A 252 -2.15 23.06 -1.81
CA SER A 252 -1.00 22.78 -2.70
C SER A 252 -0.98 21.36 -3.27
N MET A 253 -1.80 20.46 -2.71
CA MET A 253 -1.94 19.07 -3.17
C MET A 253 -3.33 18.83 -3.75
N THR A 254 -4.38 19.28 -3.07
CA THR A 254 -5.78 18.99 -3.42
C THR A 254 -6.39 20.01 -4.39
N GLY A 255 -5.77 21.18 -4.56
CA GLY A 255 -6.32 22.34 -5.26
C GLY A 255 -7.26 23.17 -4.40
N GLY A 256 -7.72 22.67 -3.24
CA GLY A 256 -8.69 23.37 -2.41
C GLY A 256 -10.01 23.63 -3.15
N GLY A 257 -10.69 24.71 -2.77
CA GLY A 257 -11.93 25.14 -3.44
C GLY A 257 -13.18 24.34 -3.05
N LYS A 258 -14.32 24.83 -3.55
CA LYS A 258 -15.65 24.33 -3.14
C LYS A 258 -15.89 22.86 -3.49
N ALA A 259 -15.44 22.43 -4.68
CA ALA A 259 -15.64 21.04 -5.12
C ALA A 259 -14.85 20.04 -4.26
N ALA A 260 -13.59 20.35 -3.93
CA ALA A 260 -12.79 19.54 -3.02
C ALA A 260 -13.42 19.49 -1.63
N GLN A 261 -13.92 20.60 -1.11
CA GLN A 261 -14.59 20.64 0.20
C GLN A 261 -15.86 19.78 0.22
N VAL A 262 -16.71 19.86 -0.81
CA VAL A 262 -17.92 19.03 -0.90
C VAL A 262 -17.57 17.53 -0.91
N LEU A 263 -16.50 17.14 -1.59
CA LEU A 263 -16.05 15.75 -1.56
C LEU A 263 -15.50 15.37 -0.19
N ALA A 264 -14.72 16.26 0.44
CA ALA A 264 -14.17 16.04 1.78
C ALA A 264 -15.29 15.84 2.83
N ASP A 265 -16.36 16.64 2.78
CA ASP A 265 -17.52 16.50 3.67
C ASP A 265 -18.16 15.10 3.52
N LYS A 266 -18.31 14.61 2.30
CA LYS A 266 -18.86 13.27 2.03
C LYS A 266 -17.92 12.17 2.51
N MET A 267 -16.63 12.28 2.22
CA MET A 267 -15.66 11.25 2.58
C MET A 267 -15.46 11.17 4.09
N SER A 268 -15.26 12.30 4.76
CA SER A 268 -15.11 12.30 6.22
C SER A 268 -16.34 11.73 6.92
N SER A 269 -17.55 12.06 6.42
CA SER A 269 -18.80 11.49 6.92
C SER A 269 -18.85 9.97 6.73
N ALA A 270 -18.40 9.45 5.58
CA ALA A 270 -18.36 8.01 5.33
C ALA A 270 -17.42 7.28 6.30
N TRP A 271 -16.21 7.82 6.54
CA TRP A 271 -15.27 7.26 7.52
C TRP A 271 -15.83 7.30 8.93
N LEU A 272 -16.42 8.41 9.35
CA LEU A 272 -17.08 8.52 10.66
C LEU A 272 -18.24 7.54 10.82
N ASN A 273 -19.08 7.38 9.80
CA ASN A 273 -20.19 6.42 9.82
C ASN A 273 -19.71 4.98 9.90
N PHE A 274 -18.62 4.65 9.19
CA PHE A 274 -18.00 3.34 9.32
C PHE A 274 -17.43 3.10 10.72
N ALA A 275 -16.83 4.12 11.34
CA ALA A 275 -16.22 4.02 12.66
C ALA A 275 -17.26 3.96 13.81
N ARG A 276 -18.46 4.49 13.62
CA ARG A 276 -19.57 4.43 14.60
C ARG A 276 -20.25 3.06 14.59
#